data_0f100f895fb00d6e55eac1f2379916dd
#
_entry.id   0f100f895fb00d6e55eac1f2379916dd
#
_cell.length_a   1.000
_cell.length_b   1.000
_cell.length_c   1.000
_cell.angle_alpha   90.00
_cell.angle_beta   90.00
_cell.angle_gamma   90.00
#
_symmetry.space_group_name_H-M   'P 1'
#
loop_
_entity.id
_entity.type
_entity.pdbx_description
1 polymer ?
#
loop_
_entity_poly.entity_id
_entity_poly.type
_entity_poly.pdbx_seq_one_letter_code
_entity_poly.pdbx_strand_id
1 'polypeptide(L)'
;MFNFRTPFLVASCVFHSLASAESPVVKADRTVEISTLVSQMKYNRVSFSAKPGEILKITLKNPDDLPHNLVLCKPAKGNNNDKGKEVADAVIALGVDGVLQNWIPKKHPRLIAHIGMVNPKEAGSVTFLVPQKEGPYPYVCTFPGHAQMMNGVMIVTKDASPVSDLTYKFYHGSWDKLPEWSEIKPQKTGALPDGFFSIDSRDRKDGFGFLFEGKIEAPKDGDYEFYLESDDGSELHVDGKRVVLNDGVHGMVRKQGKIKLKK
;
A
#
# COMPACT_ATOMS: atom_id res chain seq x y z
N MET A 1 -36.51 -67.95 47.20
CA MET A 1 -35.29 -67.13 47.24
C MET A 1 -34.71 -67.07 45.83
N PHE A 2 -34.97 -65.99 45.09
CA PHE A 2 -34.40 -65.76 43.74
C PHE A 2 -33.47 -64.56 43.80
N ASN A 3 -32.17 -64.81 43.56
CA ASN A 3 -31.16 -63.78 43.48
C ASN A 3 -31.02 -63.34 42.01
N PHE A 4 -31.41 -62.11 41.67
CA PHE A 4 -31.09 -61.49 40.41
C PHE A 4 -29.79 -60.65 40.56
N ARG A 5 -28.73 -61.03 39.85
CA ARG A 5 -27.53 -60.24 39.67
C ARG A 5 -27.66 -59.46 38.33
N THR A 6 -27.74 -58.15 38.39
CA THR A 6 -27.65 -57.27 37.24
C THR A 6 -26.19 -57.04 36.89
N PRO A 7 -25.76 -57.15 35.63
CA PRO A 7 -24.42 -56.78 35.23
C PRO A 7 -24.34 -55.22 34.99
N PHE A 8 -23.37 -54.61 35.66
CA PHE A 8 -22.98 -53.22 35.37
C PHE A 8 -22.23 -53.16 34.05
N LEU A 9 -22.78 -52.40 33.05
CA LEU A 9 -22.10 -52.08 31.80
C LEU A 9 -21.28 -50.80 32.02
N VAL A 10 -19.95 -50.90 32.05
CA VAL A 10 -19.05 -49.73 32.06
C VAL A 10 -18.83 -49.30 30.63
N ALA A 11 -19.47 -48.18 30.21
CA ALA A 11 -19.22 -47.54 28.93
C ALA A 11 -17.94 -46.71 29.04
N SER A 12 -16.86 -47.15 28.40
CA SER A 12 -15.62 -46.37 28.26
C SER A 12 -15.79 -45.35 27.13
N CYS A 13 -15.96 -44.06 27.49
CA CYS A 13 -15.92 -42.99 26.52
C CYS A 13 -14.47 -42.71 26.10
N VAL A 14 -14.09 -43.16 24.92
CA VAL A 14 -12.83 -42.76 24.29
C VAL A 14 -13.01 -41.34 23.72
N PHE A 15 -12.46 -40.35 24.39
CA PHE A 15 -12.35 -39.01 23.83
C PHE A 15 -11.28 -39.01 22.74
N HIS A 16 -11.72 -39.01 21.50
CA HIS A 16 -10.83 -38.65 20.39
C HIS A 16 -10.62 -37.15 20.41
N SER A 17 -9.41 -36.71 20.77
CA SER A 17 -8.99 -35.34 20.56
C SER A 17 -8.91 -35.11 19.06
N LEU A 18 -9.87 -34.35 18.52
CA LEU A 18 -9.74 -33.75 17.17
C LEU A 18 -8.57 -32.77 17.22
N ALA A 19 -7.41 -33.20 16.73
CA ALA A 19 -6.33 -32.28 16.43
C ALA A 19 -6.85 -31.29 15.39
N SER A 20 -7.01 -30.06 15.80
CA SER A 20 -7.32 -28.97 14.89
C SER A 20 -6.14 -28.85 13.92
N ALA A 21 -6.35 -29.25 12.67
CA ALA A 21 -5.39 -29.03 11.61
C ALA A 21 -5.21 -27.53 11.44
N GLU A 22 -4.07 -27.01 11.83
CA GLU A 22 -3.69 -25.63 11.51
C GLU A 22 -3.69 -25.49 9.98
N SER A 23 -4.48 -24.55 9.49
CA SER A 23 -4.50 -24.23 8.07
C SER A 23 -3.08 -23.84 7.65
N PRO A 24 -2.57 -24.35 6.51
CA PRO A 24 -1.20 -24.06 6.08
C PRO A 24 -1.02 -22.54 5.98
N VAL A 25 -0.02 -22.02 6.69
CA VAL A 25 0.35 -20.60 6.63
C VAL A 25 0.90 -20.34 5.23
N VAL A 26 0.12 -19.68 4.41
CA VAL A 26 0.55 -19.27 3.07
C VAL A 26 1.65 -18.24 3.21
N LYS A 27 2.87 -18.57 2.77
CA LYS A 27 4.01 -17.65 2.80
C LYS A 27 3.77 -16.52 1.78
N ALA A 28 3.83 -15.28 2.26
CA ALA A 28 3.75 -14.12 1.37
C ALA A 28 5.07 -13.94 0.60
N ASP A 29 4.97 -13.57 -0.67
CA ASP A 29 6.12 -13.20 -1.51
C ASP A 29 6.68 -11.85 -1.06
N ARG A 30 5.78 -10.94 -0.64
CA ARG A 30 6.12 -9.59 -0.18
C ARG A 30 5.15 -9.13 0.91
N THR A 31 5.64 -8.24 1.78
CA THR A 31 4.82 -7.54 2.79
C THR A 31 4.82 -6.06 2.49
N VAL A 32 3.65 -5.44 2.52
CA VAL A 32 3.45 -3.98 2.46
C VAL A 32 2.94 -3.52 3.81
N GLU A 33 3.66 -2.60 4.42
CA GLU A 33 3.25 -1.97 5.66
C GLU A 33 2.51 -0.67 5.37
N ILE A 34 1.33 -0.51 5.97
CA ILE A 34 0.52 0.70 5.95
C ILE A 34 0.29 1.11 7.41
N SER A 35 0.45 2.37 7.72
CA SER A 35 0.20 2.92 9.05
C SER A 35 -0.86 4.01 8.98
N THR A 36 -1.64 4.18 10.03
CA THR A 36 -2.49 5.36 10.17
C THR A 36 -1.65 6.57 10.58
N LEU A 37 -2.06 7.76 10.18
CA LEU A 37 -1.47 9.02 10.63
C LEU A 37 -2.27 9.58 11.80
N VAL A 38 -1.59 9.79 12.94
CA VAL A 38 -2.21 10.26 14.19
C VAL A 38 -3.02 11.53 13.96
N SER A 39 -4.29 11.52 14.38
CA SER A 39 -5.24 12.64 14.30
C SER A 39 -5.52 13.19 12.89
N GLN A 40 -5.26 12.40 11.82
CA GLN A 40 -5.44 12.86 10.44
C GLN A 40 -6.50 12.09 9.65
N MET A 41 -6.99 10.95 10.15
CA MET A 41 -7.88 10.04 9.40
C MET A 41 -7.32 9.72 8.01
N LYS A 42 -6.02 9.38 7.93
CA LYS A 42 -5.31 9.06 6.68
C LYS A 42 -4.39 7.87 6.87
N TYR A 43 -4.13 7.16 5.79
CA TYR A 43 -3.01 6.23 5.71
C TYR A 43 -1.72 6.99 5.35
N ASN A 44 -0.59 6.52 5.89
CA ASN A 44 0.74 7.05 5.53
C ASN A 44 1.17 6.68 4.11
N ARG A 45 0.53 5.65 3.54
CA ARG A 45 0.76 5.17 2.18
C ARG A 45 -0.53 5.30 1.40
N VAL A 46 -0.52 6.09 0.34
CA VAL A 46 -1.70 6.37 -0.50
C VAL A 46 -1.65 5.62 -1.83
N SER A 47 -0.47 5.09 -2.20
CA SER A 47 -0.31 4.23 -3.38
C SER A 47 0.86 3.26 -3.24
N PHE A 48 0.76 2.13 -3.92
CA PHE A 48 1.86 1.18 -4.15
C PHE A 48 1.51 0.27 -5.32
N SER A 49 2.54 -0.33 -5.95
CA SER A 49 2.36 -1.30 -7.03
C SER A 49 2.43 -2.74 -6.52
N ALA A 50 1.77 -3.66 -7.24
CA ALA A 50 1.78 -5.10 -6.97
C ALA A 50 1.79 -5.90 -8.28
N LYS A 51 2.45 -7.07 -8.30
CA LYS A 51 2.47 -7.94 -9.48
C LYS A 51 1.21 -8.80 -9.56
N PRO A 52 0.65 -9.01 -10.76
CA PRO A 52 -0.44 -9.97 -10.93
C PRO A 52 -0.07 -11.35 -10.36
N GLY A 53 -0.93 -11.91 -9.49
CA GLY A 53 -0.76 -13.24 -8.94
C GLY A 53 0.31 -13.39 -7.84
N GLU A 54 0.96 -12.32 -7.37
CA GLU A 54 1.82 -12.42 -6.19
C GLU A 54 0.97 -12.70 -4.92
N ILE A 55 1.55 -13.37 -3.96
CA ILE A 55 0.95 -13.54 -2.63
C ILE A 55 1.42 -12.38 -1.77
N LEU A 56 0.54 -11.41 -1.55
CA LEU A 56 0.85 -10.17 -0.84
C LEU A 56 0.30 -10.22 0.59
N LYS A 57 1.13 -9.83 1.56
CA LYS A 57 0.70 -9.53 2.92
C LYS A 57 0.63 -8.02 3.11
N ILE A 58 -0.54 -7.50 3.50
CA ILE A 58 -0.66 -6.12 4.00
C ILE A 58 -0.73 -6.16 5.52
N THR A 59 0.06 -5.32 6.18
CA THR A 59 0.00 -5.08 7.62
C THR A 59 -0.46 -3.65 7.86
N LEU A 60 -1.56 -3.46 8.58
CA LEU A 60 -2.04 -2.16 9.05
C LEU A 60 -1.58 -1.95 10.48
N LYS A 61 -0.77 -0.92 10.72
CA LYS A 61 -0.41 -0.44 12.06
C LYS A 61 -1.29 0.75 12.42
N ASN A 62 -1.80 0.77 13.63
CA ASN A 62 -2.66 1.86 14.10
C ASN A 62 -2.04 2.63 15.27
N PRO A 63 -1.14 3.59 15.04
CA PRO A 63 -0.64 4.49 16.08
C PRO A 63 -1.64 5.59 16.50
N ASP A 64 -2.79 5.73 15.81
CA ASP A 64 -3.84 6.69 16.12
C ASP A 64 -4.61 6.31 17.39
N ASP A 65 -5.47 7.22 17.87
CA ASP A 65 -6.33 7.03 19.04
C ASP A 65 -7.75 6.55 18.68
N LEU A 66 -8.07 6.46 17.38
CA LEU A 66 -9.32 5.91 16.86
C LEU A 66 -9.09 4.53 16.22
N PRO A 67 -10.10 3.64 16.25
CA PRO A 67 -10.02 2.36 15.55
C PRO A 67 -10.14 2.56 14.03
N HIS A 68 -9.38 1.79 13.26
CA HIS A 68 -9.36 1.82 11.80
C HIS A 68 -9.35 0.42 11.20
N ASN A 69 -9.85 0.28 9.98
CA ASN A 69 -9.74 -0.94 9.21
C ASN A 69 -9.17 -0.64 7.81
N LEU A 70 -8.95 -1.70 7.02
CA LEU A 70 -8.56 -1.57 5.62
C LEU A 70 -9.36 -2.57 4.79
N VAL A 71 -10.07 -2.09 3.79
CA VAL A 71 -10.86 -2.90 2.87
C VAL A 71 -10.35 -2.68 1.45
N LEU A 72 -9.75 -3.72 0.86
CA LEU A 72 -9.28 -3.72 -0.53
C LEU A 72 -10.41 -4.14 -1.45
N CYS A 73 -10.63 -3.36 -2.50
CA CYS A 73 -11.77 -3.50 -3.40
C CYS A 73 -11.36 -3.72 -4.86
N LYS A 74 -12.20 -4.43 -5.62
CA LYS A 74 -12.17 -4.33 -7.08
C LYS A 74 -12.52 -2.89 -7.49
N PRO A 75 -11.96 -2.35 -8.58
CA PRO A 75 -12.33 -1.01 -9.07
C PRO A 75 -13.80 -0.96 -9.48
N ALA A 76 -14.44 0.20 -9.36
CA ALA A 76 -15.75 0.44 -9.94
C ALA A 76 -15.64 0.42 -11.47
N LYS A 77 -16.65 -0.14 -12.12
CA LYS A 77 -16.68 -0.23 -13.59
C LYS A 77 -16.64 1.17 -14.23
N GLY A 78 -15.62 1.40 -15.07
CA GLY A 78 -15.47 2.66 -15.80
C GLY A 78 -14.96 3.85 -14.97
N ASN A 79 -14.51 3.63 -13.72
CA ASN A 79 -13.97 4.69 -12.85
C ASN A 79 -12.54 4.34 -12.39
N ASN A 80 -11.55 4.90 -13.07
CA ASN A 80 -10.14 4.73 -12.71
C ASN A 80 -9.71 5.55 -11.47
N ASN A 81 -10.52 6.52 -11.03
CA ASN A 81 -10.28 7.35 -9.84
C ASN A 81 -11.17 6.91 -8.65
N ASP A 82 -11.67 5.68 -8.69
CA ASP A 82 -12.46 5.11 -7.60
C ASP A 82 -11.64 5.01 -6.32
N LYS A 83 -12.21 5.54 -5.25
CA LYS A 83 -11.61 5.54 -3.90
C LYS A 83 -12.26 4.53 -2.96
N GLY A 84 -13.09 3.63 -3.46
CA GLY A 84 -13.80 2.65 -2.65
C GLY A 84 -14.94 3.21 -1.80
N LYS A 85 -15.33 4.46 -1.99
CA LYS A 85 -16.38 5.12 -1.19
C LYS A 85 -17.71 4.37 -1.24
N GLU A 86 -18.14 3.89 -2.40
CA GLU A 86 -19.37 3.10 -2.55
C GLU A 86 -19.39 1.87 -1.63
N VAL A 87 -18.23 1.21 -1.47
CA VAL A 87 -18.08 0.04 -0.60
C VAL A 87 -18.23 0.43 0.87
N ALA A 88 -17.70 1.59 1.26
CA ALA A 88 -17.87 2.12 2.61
C ALA A 88 -19.31 2.56 2.87
N ASP A 89 -19.94 3.24 1.92
CA ASP A 89 -21.35 3.64 2.04
C ASP A 89 -22.29 2.42 2.17
N ALA A 90 -21.99 1.34 1.45
CA ALA A 90 -22.76 0.10 1.52
C ALA A 90 -22.73 -0.55 2.92
N VAL A 91 -21.60 -0.50 3.63
CA VAL A 91 -21.52 -1.05 5.00
C VAL A 91 -22.16 -0.10 6.03
N ILE A 92 -22.08 1.20 5.82
CA ILE A 92 -22.76 2.19 6.68
C ILE A 92 -24.29 2.01 6.60
N ALA A 93 -24.81 1.73 5.41
CA ALA A 93 -26.24 1.49 5.18
C ALA A 93 -26.78 0.25 5.93
N LEU A 94 -25.92 -0.65 6.40
CA LEU A 94 -26.30 -1.81 7.24
C LEU A 94 -26.66 -1.41 8.69
N GLY A 95 -26.36 -0.19 9.12
CA GLY A 95 -26.63 0.28 10.48
C GLY A 95 -26.02 -0.62 11.56
N VAL A 96 -26.83 -1.20 12.45
CA VAL A 96 -26.39 -2.08 13.55
C VAL A 96 -25.64 -3.32 13.01
N ASP A 97 -26.07 -3.89 11.90
CA ASP A 97 -25.38 -5.04 11.29
C ASP A 97 -23.98 -4.67 10.80
N GLY A 98 -23.76 -3.42 10.42
CA GLY A 98 -22.43 -2.89 10.10
C GLY A 98 -21.49 -2.93 11.31
N VAL A 99 -21.97 -2.51 12.48
CA VAL A 99 -21.23 -2.61 13.76
C VAL A 99 -20.85 -4.06 14.05
N LEU A 100 -21.82 -4.98 14.00
CA LEU A 100 -21.62 -6.41 14.27
C LEU A 100 -20.63 -7.08 13.30
N GLN A 101 -20.46 -6.51 12.11
CA GLN A 101 -19.51 -6.98 11.10
C GLN A 101 -18.16 -6.24 11.17
N ASN A 102 -17.91 -5.44 12.23
CA ASN A 102 -16.71 -4.60 12.33
C ASN A 102 -16.53 -3.68 11.12
N TRP A 103 -17.63 -3.16 10.61
CA TRP A 103 -17.67 -2.30 9.42
C TRP A 103 -17.04 -2.94 8.18
N ILE A 104 -17.03 -4.27 8.07
CA ILE A 104 -16.54 -4.99 6.90
C ILE A 104 -17.73 -5.43 6.03
N PRO A 105 -17.80 -5.02 4.76
CA PRO A 105 -18.91 -5.36 3.86
C PRO A 105 -18.72 -6.78 3.31
N LYS A 106 -18.81 -7.81 4.16
CA LYS A 106 -18.46 -9.22 3.87
C LYS A 106 -19.13 -9.80 2.62
N LYS A 107 -20.32 -9.33 2.27
CA LYS A 107 -21.08 -9.80 1.10
C LYS A 107 -20.94 -8.88 -0.11
N HIS A 108 -20.16 -7.81 -0.04
CA HIS A 108 -20.04 -6.87 -1.14
C HIS A 108 -19.27 -7.48 -2.31
N PRO A 109 -19.77 -7.44 -3.56
CA PRO A 109 -19.16 -8.14 -4.72
C PRO A 109 -17.79 -7.59 -5.12
N ARG A 110 -17.46 -6.38 -4.67
CA ARG A 110 -16.16 -5.74 -4.91
C ARG A 110 -15.11 -6.05 -3.84
N LEU A 111 -15.47 -6.70 -2.73
CA LEU A 111 -14.51 -7.06 -1.69
C LEU A 111 -13.49 -8.06 -2.23
N ILE A 112 -12.19 -7.79 -2.03
CA ILE A 112 -11.08 -8.70 -2.34
C ILE A 112 -10.48 -9.24 -1.06
N ALA A 113 -10.02 -8.34 -0.17
CA ALA A 113 -9.40 -8.67 1.08
C ALA A 113 -9.69 -7.57 2.11
N HIS A 114 -9.54 -7.88 3.39
CA HIS A 114 -9.74 -6.89 4.43
C HIS A 114 -8.90 -7.19 5.67
N ILE A 115 -8.57 -6.14 6.39
CA ILE A 115 -8.11 -6.19 7.78
C ILE A 115 -9.28 -5.65 8.60
N GLY A 116 -9.71 -6.40 9.62
CA GLY A 116 -10.77 -5.96 10.54
C GLY A 116 -10.41 -4.70 11.32
N MET A 117 -11.28 -4.28 12.24
CA MET A 117 -10.96 -3.12 13.08
C MET A 117 -9.69 -3.38 13.88
N VAL A 118 -8.72 -2.49 13.72
CA VAL A 118 -7.47 -2.44 14.45
C VAL A 118 -7.61 -1.33 15.49
N ASN A 119 -7.57 -1.69 16.77
CA ASN A 119 -7.68 -0.72 17.85
C ASN A 119 -6.44 0.18 17.95
N PRO A 120 -6.54 1.30 18.68
CA PRO A 120 -5.39 2.14 18.98
C PRO A 120 -4.17 1.35 19.49
N LYS A 121 -2.99 1.65 18.92
CA LYS A 121 -1.68 1.05 19.25
C LYS A 121 -1.54 -0.44 18.90
N GLU A 122 -2.50 -0.99 18.15
CA GLU A 122 -2.45 -2.38 17.65
C GLU A 122 -2.07 -2.45 16.16
N ALA A 123 -1.93 -3.68 15.68
CA ALA A 123 -1.71 -3.98 14.27
C ALA A 123 -2.55 -5.18 13.83
N GLY A 124 -2.97 -5.18 12.58
CA GLY A 124 -3.64 -6.30 11.93
C GLY A 124 -3.01 -6.61 10.58
N SER A 125 -3.25 -7.80 10.05
CA SER A 125 -2.74 -8.14 8.72
C SER A 125 -3.67 -9.05 7.95
N VAL A 126 -3.53 -9.04 6.62
CA VAL A 126 -4.18 -9.97 5.70
C VAL A 126 -3.18 -10.42 4.65
N THR A 127 -3.21 -11.71 4.30
CA THR A 127 -2.46 -12.27 3.17
C THR A 127 -3.46 -12.70 2.10
N PHE A 128 -3.23 -12.32 0.87
CA PHE A 128 -4.13 -12.59 -0.25
C PHE A 128 -3.38 -12.72 -1.57
N LEU A 129 -4.03 -13.35 -2.55
CA LEU A 129 -3.55 -13.43 -3.93
C LEU A 129 -3.93 -12.13 -4.66
N VAL A 130 -2.94 -11.43 -5.20
CA VAL A 130 -3.16 -10.22 -6.01
C VAL A 130 -3.92 -10.59 -7.28
N PRO A 131 -4.95 -9.81 -7.66
CA PRO A 131 -5.71 -10.06 -8.89
C PRO A 131 -4.83 -10.17 -10.13
N GLN A 132 -5.23 -11.04 -11.07
CA GLN A 132 -4.51 -11.21 -12.34
C GLN A 132 -4.70 -10.03 -13.31
N LYS A 133 -5.82 -9.30 -13.18
CA LYS A 133 -6.14 -8.18 -14.06
C LYS A 133 -5.37 -6.95 -13.61
N GLU A 134 -4.59 -6.37 -14.51
CA GLU A 134 -3.90 -5.11 -14.29
C GLU A 134 -4.87 -3.94 -14.11
N GLY A 135 -4.47 -2.93 -13.33
CA GLY A 135 -5.22 -1.71 -13.08
C GLY A 135 -5.25 -1.28 -11.61
N PRO A 136 -5.99 -0.21 -11.30
CA PRO A 136 -6.11 0.35 -9.96
C PRO A 136 -7.10 -0.44 -9.11
N TYR A 137 -6.71 -0.76 -7.88
CA TYR A 137 -7.51 -1.45 -6.87
C TYR A 137 -7.55 -0.57 -5.61
N PRO A 138 -8.67 0.13 -5.33
CA PRO A 138 -8.74 1.01 -4.18
C PRO A 138 -8.74 0.22 -2.87
N TYR A 139 -8.15 0.81 -1.83
CA TYR A 139 -8.34 0.39 -0.45
C TYR A 139 -8.83 1.56 0.38
N VAL A 140 -9.67 1.29 1.37
CA VAL A 140 -10.41 2.32 2.09
C VAL A 140 -10.67 1.89 3.53
N CYS A 141 -10.66 2.84 4.46
CA CYS A 141 -11.25 2.65 5.78
C CYS A 141 -12.76 2.77 5.68
N THR A 142 -13.48 1.71 6.06
CA THR A 142 -14.95 1.67 5.99
C THR A 142 -15.63 2.03 7.32
N PHE A 143 -14.86 2.45 8.33
CA PHE A 143 -15.42 3.04 9.53
C PHE A 143 -16.21 4.32 9.17
N PRO A 144 -17.40 4.56 9.75
CA PRO A 144 -18.23 5.70 9.39
C PRO A 144 -17.49 7.05 9.45
N GLY A 145 -17.63 7.82 8.36
CA GLY A 145 -17.00 9.14 8.21
C GLY A 145 -15.56 9.13 7.68
N HIS A 146 -14.85 7.99 7.67
CA HIS A 146 -13.42 7.95 7.33
C HIS A 146 -13.12 7.86 5.83
N ALA A 147 -13.98 7.21 5.05
CA ALA A 147 -13.73 6.85 3.65
C ALA A 147 -13.35 8.02 2.74
N GLN A 148 -13.87 9.21 3.01
CA GLN A 148 -13.61 10.40 2.20
C GLN A 148 -12.12 10.78 2.20
N MET A 149 -11.45 10.64 3.34
CA MET A 149 -10.05 11.05 3.53
C MET A 149 -9.10 9.86 3.64
N MET A 150 -9.58 8.72 4.15
CA MET A 150 -8.76 7.56 4.47
C MET A 150 -8.88 6.47 3.41
N ASN A 151 -8.22 6.68 2.30
CA ASN A 151 -8.20 5.78 1.15
C ASN A 151 -6.83 5.79 0.46
N GLY A 152 -6.61 4.80 -0.41
CA GLY A 152 -5.43 4.68 -1.25
C GLY A 152 -5.68 3.71 -2.40
N VAL A 153 -4.66 3.41 -3.19
CA VAL A 153 -4.76 2.56 -4.37
C VAL A 153 -3.56 1.60 -4.47
N MET A 154 -3.85 0.33 -4.71
CA MET A 154 -2.88 -0.66 -5.15
C MET A 154 -2.94 -0.74 -6.69
N ILE A 155 -1.83 -0.47 -7.36
CA ILE A 155 -1.73 -0.59 -8.83
C ILE A 155 -1.21 -1.98 -9.16
N VAL A 156 -2.05 -2.82 -9.76
CA VAL A 156 -1.62 -4.14 -10.23
C VAL A 156 -1.02 -3.97 -11.62
N THR A 157 0.26 -4.31 -11.75
CA THR A 157 1.02 -4.23 -13.01
C THR A 157 2.12 -5.27 -13.04
N LYS A 158 2.45 -5.81 -14.24
CA LYS A 158 3.53 -6.78 -14.43
C LYS A 158 4.89 -6.24 -14.03
N ASP A 159 5.09 -4.95 -14.29
CA ASP A 159 6.33 -4.23 -14.01
C ASP A 159 6.20 -3.41 -12.71
N ALA A 160 5.77 -4.06 -11.64
CA ALA A 160 5.60 -3.38 -10.36
C ALA A 160 6.87 -2.67 -9.90
N SER A 161 6.76 -1.37 -9.66
CA SER A 161 7.85 -0.56 -9.15
C SER A 161 8.10 -0.82 -7.65
N PRO A 162 9.36 -0.80 -7.18
CA PRO A 162 9.66 -0.75 -5.75
C PRO A 162 9.37 0.62 -5.12
N VAL A 163 9.03 1.63 -5.93
CA VAL A 163 8.72 2.98 -5.47
C VAL A 163 7.22 3.11 -5.22
N SER A 164 6.84 3.73 -4.11
CA SER A 164 5.46 4.03 -3.75
C SER A 164 5.31 5.49 -3.34
N ASP A 165 4.08 5.98 -3.29
CA ASP A 165 3.74 7.37 -2.95
C ASP A 165 4.51 8.40 -3.80
N LEU A 166 4.83 8.02 -5.04
CA LEU A 166 5.59 8.88 -5.95
C LEU A 166 4.75 10.07 -6.37
N THR A 167 5.29 11.24 -6.15
CA THR A 167 4.72 12.54 -6.55
C THR A 167 5.72 13.33 -7.37
N TYR A 168 5.24 14.35 -8.07
CA TYR A 168 6.08 15.26 -8.79
C TYR A 168 5.68 16.72 -8.57
N LYS A 169 6.68 17.60 -8.68
CA LYS A 169 6.54 19.04 -8.84
C LYS A 169 7.21 19.42 -10.14
N PHE A 170 6.51 20.13 -11.00
CA PHE A 170 6.98 20.57 -12.32
C PHE A 170 7.25 22.08 -12.29
N TYR A 171 8.38 22.48 -12.83
CA TYR A 171 8.88 23.84 -12.78
C TYR A 171 9.24 24.35 -14.17
N HIS A 172 8.97 25.61 -14.46
CA HIS A 172 9.49 26.32 -15.61
C HIS A 172 10.78 27.06 -15.23
N GLY A 173 11.79 26.95 -16.06
CA GLY A 173 13.06 27.66 -15.90
C GLY A 173 14.14 27.03 -16.75
N SER A 174 15.24 27.78 -16.94
CA SER A 174 16.47 27.32 -17.57
C SER A 174 17.61 27.55 -16.59
N TRP A 175 18.36 26.53 -16.30
CA TRP A 175 19.42 26.55 -15.29
C TRP A 175 20.68 25.87 -15.83
N ASP A 176 21.83 26.48 -15.60
CA ASP A 176 23.13 25.88 -15.92
C ASP A 176 23.53 24.79 -14.88
N LYS A 177 22.89 24.81 -13.73
CA LYS A 177 23.04 23.84 -12.64
C LYS A 177 21.68 23.59 -11.99
N LEU A 178 21.58 22.50 -11.24
CA LEU A 178 20.37 22.19 -10.48
C LEU A 178 20.02 23.34 -9.53
N PRO A 179 18.78 23.86 -9.57
CA PRO A 179 18.37 24.97 -8.73
C PRO A 179 18.04 24.53 -7.31
N GLU A 180 17.97 25.48 -6.38
CA GLU A 180 17.37 25.27 -5.07
C GLU A 180 15.85 25.21 -5.21
N TRP A 181 15.32 23.99 -5.28
CA TRP A 181 13.89 23.74 -5.54
C TRP A 181 12.96 24.37 -4.50
N SER A 182 13.42 24.58 -3.27
CA SER A 182 12.66 25.20 -2.18
C SER A 182 12.37 26.68 -2.43
N GLU A 183 13.17 27.35 -3.27
CA GLU A 183 13.06 28.78 -3.60
C GLU A 183 12.16 29.03 -4.81
N ILE A 184 11.73 27.97 -5.51
CA ILE A 184 10.98 28.09 -6.77
C ILE A 184 9.56 27.53 -6.58
N LYS A 185 8.57 28.28 -7.08
CA LYS A 185 7.18 27.83 -7.05
C LYS A 185 6.89 26.89 -8.22
N PRO A 186 6.37 25.67 -7.97
CA PRO A 186 5.99 24.76 -9.04
C PRO A 186 4.77 25.27 -9.82
N GLN A 187 4.75 25.03 -11.12
CA GLN A 187 3.61 25.27 -11.99
C GLN A 187 2.55 24.20 -11.88
N LYS A 188 2.99 22.95 -11.69
CA LYS A 188 2.09 21.79 -11.53
C LYS A 188 2.62 20.85 -10.46
N THR A 189 1.71 20.16 -9.82
CA THR A 189 2.03 19.05 -8.92
C THR A 189 1.09 17.89 -9.21
N GLY A 190 1.52 16.65 -8.95
CA GLY A 190 0.68 15.49 -9.16
C GLY A 190 1.26 14.22 -8.52
N ALA A 191 0.53 13.12 -8.67
CA ALA A 191 0.96 11.80 -8.21
C ALA A 191 1.22 10.86 -9.40
N LEU A 192 2.16 9.93 -9.20
CA LEU A 192 2.48 8.84 -10.11
C LEU A 192 2.24 7.51 -9.36
N PRO A 193 0.96 7.08 -9.28
CA PRO A 193 0.55 6.00 -8.36
C PRO A 193 1.11 4.62 -8.73
N ASP A 194 1.54 4.42 -9.97
CA ASP A 194 2.22 3.22 -10.44
C ASP A 194 3.68 3.11 -9.96
N GLY A 195 4.24 4.19 -9.40
CA GLY A 195 5.60 4.24 -8.90
C GLY A 195 6.68 4.40 -9.97
N PHE A 196 6.30 4.72 -11.22
CA PHE A 196 7.25 5.00 -12.29
C PHE A 196 7.42 6.50 -12.52
N PHE A 197 8.67 6.92 -12.68
CA PHE A 197 8.99 8.30 -13.03
C PHE A 197 8.51 8.61 -14.43
N SER A 198 7.77 9.70 -14.60
CA SER A 198 7.30 10.19 -15.90
C SER A 198 7.39 11.70 -15.97
N ILE A 199 7.80 12.21 -17.12
CA ILE A 199 7.83 13.64 -17.45
C ILE A 199 6.69 14.03 -18.41
N ASP A 200 5.69 13.18 -18.60
CA ASP A 200 4.58 13.39 -19.54
C ASP A 200 3.67 14.56 -19.15
N SER A 201 3.70 14.97 -17.87
CA SER A 201 2.95 16.15 -17.39
C SER A 201 3.57 17.50 -17.81
N ARG A 202 4.76 17.51 -18.49
CA ARG A 202 5.37 18.74 -19.01
C ARG A 202 4.50 19.36 -20.11
N ASP A 203 4.53 20.68 -20.19
CA ASP A 203 3.80 21.48 -21.20
C ASP A 203 4.74 22.15 -22.20
N ARG A 204 6.04 21.86 -22.14
CA ARG A 204 7.09 22.41 -23.02
C ARG A 204 8.19 21.39 -23.28
N LYS A 205 8.97 21.62 -24.32
CA LYS A 205 10.09 20.75 -24.68
C LYS A 205 11.33 21.04 -23.86
N ASP A 206 11.62 22.31 -23.62
CA ASP A 206 12.86 22.79 -22.99
C ASP A 206 12.53 23.78 -21.89
N GLY A 207 13.53 24.13 -21.06
CA GLY A 207 13.38 25.10 -19.99
C GLY A 207 12.42 24.65 -18.90
N PHE A 208 12.60 23.42 -18.41
CA PHE A 208 11.80 22.85 -17.34
C PHE A 208 12.63 21.99 -16.39
N GLY A 209 12.07 21.74 -15.23
CA GLY A 209 12.61 20.78 -14.26
C GLY A 209 11.51 20.04 -13.51
N PHE A 210 11.87 18.90 -12.95
CA PHE A 210 11.01 18.10 -12.10
C PHE A 210 11.69 17.79 -10.77
N LEU A 211 10.94 17.90 -9.69
CA LEU A 211 11.28 17.29 -8.41
C LEU A 211 10.33 16.13 -8.16
N PHE A 212 10.89 14.93 -8.03
CA PHE A 212 10.15 13.72 -7.68
C PHE A 212 10.39 13.37 -6.21
N GLU A 213 9.33 13.02 -5.50
CA GLU A 213 9.40 12.58 -4.11
C GLU A 213 8.58 11.30 -3.95
N GLY A 214 9.15 10.28 -3.31
CA GLY A 214 8.51 8.98 -3.14
C GLY A 214 9.18 8.16 -2.04
N LYS A 215 8.71 6.93 -1.87
CA LYS A 215 9.27 5.96 -0.91
C LYS A 215 9.77 4.73 -1.65
N ILE A 216 10.96 4.26 -1.28
CA ILE A 216 11.52 3.00 -1.76
C ILE A 216 11.56 1.98 -0.63
N GLU A 217 11.22 0.72 -0.94
CA GLU A 217 11.34 -0.38 0.01
C GLU A 217 12.62 -1.17 -0.26
N ALA A 218 13.51 -1.21 0.73
CA ALA A 218 14.65 -2.11 0.71
C ALA A 218 14.19 -3.51 1.15
N PRO A 219 14.28 -4.56 0.31
CA PRO A 219 13.80 -5.90 0.67
C PRO A 219 14.65 -6.57 1.76
N LYS A 220 15.88 -6.10 2.00
CA LYS A 220 16.80 -6.57 3.03
C LYS A 220 17.82 -5.50 3.38
N ASP A 221 18.46 -5.64 4.53
CA ASP A 221 19.66 -4.84 4.88
C ASP A 221 20.76 -5.10 3.87
N GLY A 222 21.46 -4.05 3.40
CA GLY A 222 22.56 -4.21 2.46
C GLY A 222 23.01 -2.94 1.76
N ASP A 223 23.99 -3.11 0.89
CA ASP A 223 24.48 -2.06 0.01
C ASP A 223 23.64 -2.05 -1.27
N TYR A 224 23.11 -0.88 -1.61
CA TYR A 224 22.29 -0.64 -2.80
C TYR A 224 23.01 0.30 -3.73
N GLU A 225 23.01 -0.05 -5.01
CA GLU A 225 23.58 0.77 -6.07
C GLU A 225 22.46 1.39 -6.90
N PHE A 226 22.53 2.70 -7.09
CA PHE A 226 21.57 3.48 -7.86
C PHE A 226 22.24 4.04 -9.11
N TYR A 227 21.51 4.01 -10.20
CA TYR A 227 21.88 4.58 -11.48
C TYR A 227 20.93 5.72 -11.83
N LEU A 228 21.49 6.85 -12.25
CA LEU A 228 20.75 8.01 -12.72
C LEU A 228 21.27 8.38 -14.09
N GLU A 229 20.37 8.49 -15.05
CA GLU A 229 20.70 8.82 -16.43
C GLU A 229 19.80 9.97 -16.89
N SER A 230 20.36 11.06 -17.36
CA SER A 230 19.63 12.27 -17.73
C SER A 230 20.36 13.09 -18.77
N ASP A 231 19.60 13.92 -19.40
CA ASP A 231 19.91 15.07 -20.24
C ASP A 231 18.90 16.16 -19.82
N ASP A 232 19.26 17.25 -19.14
CA ASP A 232 20.54 17.68 -18.58
C ASP A 232 20.79 17.17 -17.13
N GLY A 233 21.03 18.12 -16.19
CA GLY A 233 21.40 17.86 -14.79
C GLY A 233 20.34 17.08 -14.01
N SER A 234 20.81 16.21 -13.13
CA SER A 234 19.96 15.48 -12.17
C SER A 234 20.72 15.08 -10.91
N GLU A 235 20.00 14.83 -9.83
CA GLU A 235 20.55 14.26 -8.61
C GLU A 235 19.56 13.31 -7.94
N LEU A 236 20.07 12.40 -7.15
CA LEU A 236 19.29 11.47 -6.33
C LEU A 236 19.66 11.61 -4.86
N HIS A 237 18.66 11.81 -4.05
CA HIS A 237 18.74 11.76 -2.59
C HIS A 237 17.97 10.56 -2.05
N VAL A 238 18.52 9.88 -1.04
CA VAL A 238 17.86 8.83 -0.27
C VAL A 238 18.06 9.15 1.20
N ASP A 239 16.97 9.25 1.96
CA ASP A 239 16.96 9.64 3.38
C ASP A 239 17.76 10.93 3.64
N GLY A 240 17.57 11.94 2.77
CA GLY A 240 18.24 13.24 2.84
C GLY A 240 19.72 13.24 2.47
N LYS A 241 20.31 12.09 2.12
CA LYS A 241 21.71 11.99 1.67
C LYS A 241 21.77 11.97 0.15
N ARG A 242 22.60 12.81 -0.45
CA ARG A 242 22.86 12.79 -1.89
C ARG A 242 23.66 11.53 -2.24
N VAL A 243 23.06 10.66 -3.05
CA VAL A 243 23.64 9.38 -3.50
C VAL A 243 24.25 9.50 -4.88
N VAL A 244 23.59 10.22 -5.80
CA VAL A 244 24.10 10.45 -7.15
C VAL A 244 24.04 11.93 -7.46
N LEU A 245 25.07 12.47 -8.09
CA LEU A 245 25.10 13.82 -8.66
C LEU A 245 25.51 13.74 -10.13
N ASN A 246 24.68 14.28 -10.99
CA ASN A 246 24.88 14.42 -12.43
C ASN A 246 24.45 15.84 -12.85
N ASP A 247 25.14 16.86 -12.29
CA ASP A 247 24.77 18.28 -12.45
C ASP A 247 25.38 18.89 -13.71
N GLY A 248 24.76 19.98 -14.18
CA GLY A 248 25.22 20.78 -15.30
C GLY A 248 24.44 20.52 -16.60
N VAL A 249 24.81 21.30 -17.63
CA VAL A 249 24.27 21.17 -18.99
C VAL A 249 25.10 20.14 -19.76
N HIS A 250 24.47 19.06 -20.17
CA HIS A 250 25.14 17.96 -20.91
C HIS A 250 24.09 17.08 -21.61
N GLY A 251 24.50 16.34 -22.65
CA GLY A 251 23.67 15.31 -23.24
C GLY A 251 23.43 14.12 -22.30
N MET A 252 22.81 13.06 -22.80
CA MET A 252 22.49 11.87 -21.99
C MET A 252 23.74 11.27 -21.34
N VAL A 253 23.86 11.38 -20.02
CA VAL A 253 24.96 10.83 -19.19
C VAL A 253 24.40 10.01 -18.05
N ARG A 254 25.03 8.83 -17.83
CA ARG A 254 24.73 7.96 -16.68
C ARG A 254 25.76 8.15 -15.58
N LYS A 255 25.29 8.34 -14.36
CA LYS A 255 26.07 8.32 -13.12
C LYS A 255 25.55 7.27 -12.17
N GLN A 256 26.36 6.86 -11.22
CA GLN A 256 25.99 5.87 -10.21
C GLN A 256 26.43 6.28 -8.82
N GLY A 257 25.76 5.75 -7.83
CA GLY A 257 26.11 5.94 -6.41
C GLY A 257 25.65 4.77 -5.55
N LYS A 258 26.25 4.64 -4.38
CA LYS A 258 25.94 3.55 -3.44
C LYS A 258 25.53 4.10 -2.08
N ILE A 259 24.58 3.39 -1.46
CA ILE A 259 24.15 3.68 -0.09
C ILE A 259 23.79 2.38 0.62
N LYS A 260 24.04 2.31 1.90
CA LYS A 260 23.58 1.22 2.74
C LYS A 260 22.18 1.52 3.24
N LEU A 261 21.23 0.62 2.93
CA LEU A 261 19.85 0.71 3.39
C LEU A 261 19.55 -0.42 4.38
N LYS A 262 18.60 -0.15 5.24
CA LYS A 262 17.94 -1.11 6.12
C LYS A 262 16.58 -1.46 5.60
N LYS A 263 16.16 -2.71 5.87
CA LYS A 263 14.81 -3.19 5.59
C LYS A 263 13.76 -2.40 6.38
#